data_ea8ffd57e3f9433a5cb190e6e3921e81
#
_entry.id   ea8ffd57e3f9433a5cb190e6e3921e81
#
_cell.length_a   1.000
_cell.length_b   1.000
_cell.length_c   1.000
_cell.angle_alpha   90.00
_cell.angle_beta   90.00
_cell.angle_gamma   90.00
#
_symmetry.space_group_name_H-M   'P 1'
#
loop_
_entity.id
_entity.type
_entity.pdbx_description
1 polymer ?
#
loop_
_entity_poly.entity_id
_entity_poly.type
_entity_poly.pdbx_seq_one_letter_code
_entity_poly.pdbx_strand_id
1 'polypeptide(L)'
;MRRIIGLALTLVAATSSLFGQRSGHPSGLREVRNDGSLGLTLVVAQPLGEFRRNSDVAAGLTGFAVAPLGRSSGVGLRIDGAYLVYDADYRGYGISTTSSIGSLAIGPQITLGQGPIRPYGFATVGGSLFWTSVSDDYCGCYDSNVFFLNGRFTTVTQVGTGLLINVSRRRTPVSLDLGVRDVRHERVRYVPAGGITENSDGSFTVQRVETPVRMRVFQIGVSFGIR
;
A
#
# COMPACT_ATOMS: atom_id res chain seq x y z
N MET A 1 -11.45 22.30 7.78
CA MET A 1 -10.06 21.98 7.43
C MET A 1 -9.91 21.61 5.96
N ARG A 2 -9.91 22.60 5.02
CA ARG A 2 -10.09 22.34 3.58
C ARG A 2 -9.03 23.04 2.70
N ARG A 3 -7.77 23.28 3.15
CA ARG A 3 -6.77 24.06 2.39
C ARG A 3 -5.32 23.61 2.49
N ILE A 4 -4.97 22.33 2.56
CA ILE A 4 -3.53 21.89 2.60
C ILE A 4 -3.15 20.88 1.49
N ILE A 5 -4.03 20.44 0.60
CA ILE A 5 -3.71 19.40 -0.40
C ILE A 5 -3.31 19.97 -1.78
N GLY A 6 -3.18 21.28 -1.92
CA GLY A 6 -2.91 21.94 -3.22
C GLY A 6 -1.43 22.10 -3.63
N LEU A 7 -0.44 21.73 -2.80
CA LEU A 7 0.95 22.17 -3.03
C LEU A 7 1.96 21.08 -3.47
N ALA A 8 1.55 19.85 -3.63
CA ALA A 8 2.50 18.75 -3.91
C ALA A 8 2.61 18.33 -5.39
N LEU A 9 1.85 18.92 -6.29
CA LEU A 9 1.77 18.43 -7.68
C LEU A 9 2.52 19.28 -8.72
N THR A 10 3.19 20.35 -8.35
CA THR A 10 3.82 21.31 -9.30
C THR A 10 5.35 21.21 -9.37
N LEU A 11 6.00 20.28 -8.70
CA LEU A 11 7.47 20.22 -8.62
C LEU A 11 8.15 19.17 -9.50
N VAL A 12 7.46 18.48 -10.39
CA VAL A 12 8.05 17.39 -11.21
C VAL A 12 8.39 17.84 -12.66
N ALA A 13 8.01 19.03 -13.09
CA ALA A 13 8.15 19.43 -14.51
C ALA A 13 9.38 20.29 -14.84
N ALA A 14 10.31 20.57 -13.92
CA ALA A 14 11.34 21.61 -14.15
C ALA A 14 12.81 21.16 -14.02
N THR A 15 13.15 19.87 -14.12
CA THR A 15 14.58 19.46 -13.99
C THR A 15 15.16 18.67 -15.16
N SER A 16 14.60 18.74 -16.37
CA SER A 16 15.10 17.99 -17.52
C SER A 16 16.21 18.68 -18.33
N SER A 17 16.80 19.80 -17.91
CA SER A 17 17.77 20.57 -18.72
C SER A 17 19.14 20.85 -18.11
N LEU A 18 19.57 20.16 -17.04
CA LEU A 18 20.85 20.46 -16.36
C LEU A 18 21.83 19.28 -16.25
N PHE A 19 21.75 18.25 -17.07
CA PHE A 19 22.84 17.27 -17.17
C PHE A 19 23.56 17.42 -18.51
N GLY A 20 24.48 18.38 -18.53
CA GLY A 20 25.47 18.53 -19.57
C GLY A 20 26.25 17.23 -19.78
N GLN A 21 26.37 16.84 -21.05
CA GLN A 21 27.22 15.75 -21.53
C GLN A 21 28.67 15.97 -21.08
N ARG A 22 29.12 15.17 -20.14
CA ARG A 22 30.53 14.94 -19.90
C ARG A 22 30.89 13.62 -20.58
N SER A 23 31.42 13.70 -21.80
CA SER A 23 32.02 12.61 -22.57
C SER A 23 33.31 12.16 -21.86
N GLY A 24 33.18 11.30 -20.87
CA GLY A 24 34.29 10.55 -20.28
C GLY A 24 34.19 9.11 -20.80
N HIS A 25 35.23 8.61 -21.45
CA HIS A 25 35.38 7.22 -21.86
C HIS A 25 35.05 6.28 -20.70
N PRO A 26 34.06 5.40 -20.80
CA PRO A 26 33.80 4.42 -19.76
C PRO A 26 34.68 3.19 -20.00
N SER A 27 35.84 3.17 -19.38
CA SER A 27 36.57 1.92 -19.15
C SER A 27 35.78 1.09 -18.13
N GLY A 28 35.18 -0.01 -18.58
CA GLY A 28 34.51 -1.01 -17.73
C GLY A 28 33.03 -0.76 -17.55
N LEU A 29 32.23 -1.13 -18.53
CA LEU A 29 30.81 -1.44 -18.34
C LEU A 29 30.70 -2.56 -17.32
N ARG A 30 30.62 -2.23 -16.04
CA ARG A 30 30.22 -3.17 -15.01
C ARG A 30 28.76 -3.50 -15.33
N GLU A 31 28.54 -4.68 -15.90
CA GLU A 31 27.22 -5.23 -16.16
C GLU A 31 26.39 -5.09 -14.87
N VAL A 32 25.45 -4.16 -14.88
CA VAL A 32 24.58 -3.93 -13.71
C VAL A 32 23.64 -5.10 -13.66
N ARG A 33 24.02 -6.07 -12.85
CA ARG A 33 23.23 -7.23 -12.52
C ARG A 33 21.91 -6.77 -11.95
N ASN A 34 20.82 -7.16 -12.56
CA ASN A 34 19.47 -6.89 -12.08
C ASN A 34 19.20 -7.85 -10.92
N ASP A 35 19.58 -7.41 -9.73
CA ASP A 35 19.41 -8.18 -8.50
C ASP A 35 17.93 -8.09 -8.07
N GLY A 36 17.40 -9.12 -7.42
CA GLY A 36 16.10 -9.09 -6.78
C GLY A 36 16.01 -7.98 -5.73
N SER A 37 14.83 -7.63 -5.30
CA SER A 37 14.65 -6.65 -4.22
C SER A 37 13.52 -7.03 -3.28
N LEU A 38 13.69 -6.69 -2.01
CA LEU A 38 12.64 -6.71 -0.98
C LEU A 38 12.41 -5.29 -0.50
N GLY A 39 11.15 -4.92 -0.24
CA GLY A 39 10.83 -3.61 0.28
C GLY A 39 9.73 -3.66 1.33
N LEU A 40 9.77 -2.64 2.21
CA LEU A 40 8.74 -2.38 3.20
C LEU A 40 8.38 -0.90 3.12
N THR A 41 7.09 -0.61 3.03
CA THR A 41 6.58 0.76 2.88
C THR A 41 5.45 1.05 3.84
N LEU A 42 5.43 2.25 4.38
CA LEU A 42 4.28 2.87 5.02
C LEU A 42 3.35 3.37 3.91
N VAL A 43 2.06 3.18 4.11
CA VAL A 43 1.06 3.58 3.12
C VAL A 43 -0.08 4.38 3.74
N VAL A 44 -0.55 5.35 2.96
CA VAL A 44 -1.78 6.09 3.24
C VAL A 44 -2.68 5.92 2.02
N ALA A 45 -3.89 5.40 2.24
CA ALA A 45 -4.84 5.11 1.20
C ALA A 45 -6.04 6.05 1.29
N GLN A 46 -6.31 6.77 0.21
CA GLN A 46 -7.46 7.64 0.05
C GLN A 46 -8.59 6.86 -0.62
N PRO A 47 -9.74 6.64 0.05
CA PRO A 47 -10.91 6.04 -0.57
C PRO A 47 -11.44 6.87 -1.74
N LEU A 48 -11.94 6.21 -2.78
CA LEU A 48 -12.49 6.82 -3.99
C LEU A 48 -13.92 6.31 -4.27
N GLY A 49 -14.70 7.12 -4.99
CA GLY A 49 -16.06 6.76 -5.42
C GLY A 49 -17.01 6.54 -4.23
N GLU A 50 -17.79 5.46 -4.29
CA GLU A 50 -18.77 5.13 -3.26
C GLU A 50 -18.12 4.74 -1.93
N PHE A 51 -16.94 4.09 -1.98
CA PHE A 51 -16.21 3.71 -0.78
C PHE A 51 -15.82 4.93 0.08
N ARG A 52 -15.54 6.09 -0.54
CA ARG A 52 -15.26 7.33 0.17
C ARG A 52 -16.39 7.86 1.04
N ARG A 53 -17.65 7.48 0.74
CA ARG A 53 -18.81 7.92 1.53
C ARG A 53 -18.93 7.14 2.84
N ASN A 54 -18.34 5.96 2.89
CA ASN A 54 -18.52 4.98 3.95
C ASN A 54 -17.22 4.64 4.71
N SER A 55 -16.10 5.27 4.35
CA SER A 55 -14.80 4.99 4.95
C SER A 55 -13.92 6.22 4.93
N ASP A 56 -13.11 6.37 5.97
CA ASP A 56 -12.10 7.41 6.10
C ASP A 56 -10.79 7.02 5.40
N VAL A 57 -9.79 7.89 5.54
CA VAL A 57 -8.44 7.63 5.04
C VAL A 57 -7.87 6.41 5.76
N ALA A 58 -7.45 5.41 4.99
CA ALA A 58 -6.81 4.22 5.53
C ALA A 58 -5.29 4.43 5.65
N ALA A 59 -4.69 3.77 6.62
CA ALA A 59 -3.24 3.74 6.79
C ALA A 59 -2.77 2.29 7.04
N GLY A 60 -1.50 2.01 6.74
CA GLY A 60 -0.98 0.67 6.95
C GLY A 60 0.42 0.45 6.42
N LEU A 61 0.72 -0.81 6.16
CA LEU A 61 2.01 -1.30 5.70
C LEU A 61 1.87 -2.11 4.41
N THR A 62 2.87 -2.01 3.54
CA THR A 62 2.99 -2.91 2.40
C THR A 62 4.41 -3.47 2.34
N GLY A 63 4.52 -4.79 2.21
CA GLY A 63 5.76 -5.48 1.87
C GLY A 63 5.73 -5.91 0.42
N PHE A 64 6.87 -5.89 -0.26
CA PHE A 64 6.98 -6.43 -1.61
C PHE A 64 8.30 -7.15 -1.86
N ALA A 65 8.26 -8.10 -2.77
CA ALA A 65 9.43 -8.76 -3.33
C ALA A 65 9.41 -8.65 -4.84
N VAL A 66 10.55 -8.40 -5.47
CA VAL A 66 10.72 -8.38 -6.92
C VAL A 66 11.80 -9.36 -7.31
N ALA A 67 11.45 -10.35 -8.12
CA ALA A 67 12.38 -11.29 -8.74
C ALA A 67 12.65 -10.85 -10.19
N PRO A 68 13.91 -10.64 -10.63
CA PRO A 68 14.21 -10.25 -12.01
C PRO A 68 13.89 -11.39 -12.97
N LEU A 69 13.28 -11.10 -14.11
CA LEU A 69 12.96 -12.06 -15.19
C LEU A 69 14.07 -12.14 -16.26
N GLY A 70 15.25 -11.63 -15.97
CA GLY A 70 16.40 -11.67 -16.86
C GLY A 70 17.58 -10.88 -16.32
N ARG A 71 18.79 -11.22 -16.75
CA ARG A 71 20.03 -10.62 -16.21
C ARG A 71 20.21 -9.14 -16.55
N SER A 72 19.66 -8.68 -17.68
CA SER A 72 19.79 -7.30 -18.18
C SER A 72 18.45 -6.59 -18.39
N SER A 73 17.31 -7.29 -18.21
CA SER A 73 15.99 -6.70 -18.39
C SER A 73 15.58 -5.92 -17.14
N GLY A 74 15.08 -4.72 -17.31
CA GLY A 74 14.41 -3.96 -16.23
C GLY A 74 13.08 -4.58 -15.79
N VAL A 75 12.75 -5.79 -16.28
CA VAL A 75 11.47 -6.48 -16.01
C VAL A 75 11.65 -7.50 -14.90
N GLY A 76 10.73 -7.52 -13.97
CA GLY A 76 10.69 -8.47 -12.85
C GLY A 76 9.28 -8.93 -12.53
N LEU A 77 9.17 -10.02 -11.79
CA LEU A 77 7.95 -10.49 -11.16
C LEU A 77 7.88 -9.93 -9.75
N ARG A 78 6.81 -9.21 -9.47
CA ARG A 78 6.54 -8.58 -8.18
C ARG A 78 5.48 -9.36 -7.42
N ILE A 79 5.70 -9.55 -6.12
CA ILE A 79 4.71 -10.03 -5.16
C ILE A 79 4.53 -8.92 -4.13
N ASP A 80 3.30 -8.52 -3.90
CA ASP A 80 2.90 -7.51 -2.89
C ASP A 80 2.05 -8.14 -1.79
N GLY A 81 2.37 -7.84 -0.53
CA GLY A 81 1.49 -8.07 0.61
C GLY A 81 1.16 -6.74 1.26
N ALA A 82 -0.10 -6.48 1.58
CA ALA A 82 -0.52 -5.25 2.24
C ALA A 82 -1.45 -5.52 3.42
N TYR A 83 -1.33 -4.69 4.44
CA TYR A 83 -2.24 -4.59 5.57
C TYR A 83 -2.64 -3.14 5.76
N LEU A 84 -3.95 -2.85 5.73
CA LEU A 84 -4.53 -1.52 5.84
C LEU A 84 -5.62 -1.52 6.91
N VAL A 85 -5.64 -0.47 7.72
CA VAL A 85 -6.75 -0.14 8.63
C VAL A 85 -7.50 1.04 8.02
N TYR A 86 -8.79 0.89 7.76
CA TYR A 86 -9.61 1.93 7.09
C TYR A 86 -10.69 2.53 7.98
N ASP A 87 -10.92 1.91 9.13
CA ASP A 87 -11.83 2.43 10.13
C ASP A 87 -11.35 1.96 11.52
N ALA A 88 -11.26 2.90 12.45
CA ALA A 88 -10.98 2.64 13.85
C ALA A 88 -11.85 3.57 14.68
N ASP A 89 -12.95 3.04 15.21
CA ASP A 89 -13.88 3.78 16.07
C ASP A 89 -13.69 3.34 17.53
N TYR A 90 -13.42 4.30 18.38
CA TYR A 90 -13.32 4.11 19.83
C TYR A 90 -14.55 4.71 20.48
N ARG A 91 -15.47 3.86 20.90
CA ARG A 91 -16.67 4.29 21.65
C ARG A 91 -16.35 4.25 23.14
N GLY A 92 -16.63 5.37 23.84
CA GLY A 92 -16.53 5.41 25.29
C GLY A 92 -17.40 4.29 25.89
N TYR A 93 -16.87 3.48 26.74
CA TYR A 93 -17.29 2.25 27.42
C TYR A 93 -16.39 1.04 27.12
N GLY A 94 -15.17 1.26 26.57
CA GLY A 94 -14.21 0.18 26.37
C GLY A 94 -14.41 -0.66 25.12
N ILE A 95 -15.35 -0.33 24.23
CA ILE A 95 -15.56 -1.06 22.98
C ILE A 95 -14.82 -0.34 21.84
N SER A 96 -13.87 -1.02 21.21
CA SER A 96 -13.21 -0.56 20.00
C SER A 96 -13.54 -1.46 18.81
N THR A 97 -13.81 -0.84 17.66
CA THR A 97 -14.07 -1.52 16.40
C THR A 97 -12.98 -1.15 15.42
N THR A 98 -12.31 -2.15 14.85
CA THR A 98 -11.27 -1.94 13.85
C THR A 98 -11.60 -2.71 12.59
N SER A 99 -11.66 -2.02 11.46
CA SER A 99 -11.89 -2.60 10.14
C SER A 99 -10.61 -2.59 9.31
N SER A 100 -10.22 -3.76 8.83
CA SER A 100 -8.92 -3.98 8.19
C SER A 100 -9.05 -4.69 6.84
N ILE A 101 -8.05 -4.48 5.99
CA ILE A 101 -7.89 -5.14 4.70
C ILE A 101 -6.51 -5.78 4.64
N GLY A 102 -6.44 -7.10 4.47
CA GLY A 102 -5.22 -7.82 4.10
C GLY A 102 -5.26 -8.15 2.62
N SER A 103 -4.16 -8.00 1.90
CA SER A 103 -4.09 -8.37 0.49
C SER A 103 -2.78 -9.03 0.12
N LEU A 104 -2.85 -9.94 -0.87
CA LEU A 104 -1.70 -10.56 -1.51
C LEU A 104 -1.92 -10.53 -3.02
N ALA A 105 -0.95 -10.00 -3.77
CA ALA A 105 -1.06 -9.84 -5.21
C ALA A 105 0.28 -10.11 -5.90
N ILE A 106 0.23 -10.53 -7.18
CA ILE A 106 1.39 -10.84 -7.99
C ILE A 106 1.24 -10.25 -9.38
N GLY A 107 2.33 -9.85 -10.00
CA GLY A 107 2.33 -9.37 -11.38
C GLY A 107 3.66 -8.77 -11.84
N PRO A 108 3.75 -8.26 -13.07
CA PRO A 108 4.95 -7.69 -13.63
C PRO A 108 5.28 -6.33 -13.01
N GLN A 109 6.58 -6.06 -12.88
CA GLN A 109 7.17 -4.74 -12.61
C GLN A 109 8.21 -4.43 -13.68
N ILE A 110 8.21 -3.19 -14.16
CA ILE A 110 9.24 -2.65 -15.03
C ILE A 110 9.97 -1.55 -14.26
N THR A 111 11.30 -1.66 -14.17
CA THR A 111 12.17 -0.64 -13.56
C THR A 111 13.07 -0.05 -14.65
N LEU A 112 13.07 1.26 -14.78
CA LEU A 112 13.80 1.97 -15.83
C LEU A 112 15.10 2.57 -15.28
N GLY A 113 16.14 2.55 -16.11
CA GLY A 113 17.43 3.18 -15.81
C GLY A 113 18.29 2.38 -14.82
N GLN A 114 19.56 2.78 -14.74
CA GLN A 114 20.60 2.16 -13.91
C GLN A 114 21.25 3.19 -12.96
N GLY A 115 20.71 4.41 -12.95
CA GLY A 115 21.22 5.53 -12.16
C GLY A 115 20.83 5.48 -10.68
N PRO A 116 21.14 6.56 -9.95
CA PRO A 116 20.76 6.70 -8.55
C PRO A 116 19.23 6.84 -8.36
N ILE A 117 18.52 7.29 -9.37
CA ILE A 117 17.05 7.41 -9.39
C ILE A 117 16.53 6.47 -10.47
N ARG A 118 15.66 5.54 -10.09
CA ARG A 118 15.11 4.52 -10.96
C ARG A 118 13.58 4.56 -10.88
N PRO A 119 12.90 5.14 -11.89
CA PRO A 119 11.45 5.04 -11.95
C PRO A 119 11.03 3.59 -12.23
N TYR A 120 9.89 3.21 -11.66
CA TYR A 120 9.29 1.90 -11.90
C TYR A 120 7.78 2.02 -12.07
N GLY A 121 7.21 1.03 -12.76
CA GLY A 121 5.79 0.83 -12.89
C GLY A 121 5.45 -0.64 -12.71
N PHE A 122 4.26 -0.95 -12.19
CA PHE A 122 3.81 -2.31 -11.98
C PHE A 122 2.31 -2.45 -12.14
N ALA A 123 1.88 -3.67 -12.43
CA ALA A 123 0.48 -4.09 -12.37
C ALA A 123 0.41 -5.46 -11.70
N THR A 124 -0.46 -5.61 -10.70
CA THR A 124 -0.61 -6.86 -9.96
C THR A 124 -2.08 -7.24 -9.82
N VAL A 125 -2.35 -8.53 -9.71
CA VAL A 125 -3.66 -9.11 -9.46
C VAL A 125 -3.53 -10.14 -8.33
N GLY A 126 -4.56 -10.24 -7.49
CA GLY A 126 -4.53 -11.14 -6.35
C GLY A 126 -5.82 -11.19 -5.58
N GLY A 127 -5.71 -11.52 -4.29
CA GLY A 127 -6.84 -11.60 -3.38
C GLY A 127 -6.69 -10.66 -2.20
N SER A 128 -7.82 -10.22 -1.67
CA SER A 128 -7.92 -9.43 -0.45
C SER A 128 -8.96 -10.02 0.49
N LEU A 129 -8.66 -9.94 1.77
CA LEU A 129 -9.56 -10.29 2.86
C LEU A 129 -9.94 -9.02 3.62
N PHE A 130 -11.23 -8.76 3.74
CA PHE A 130 -11.81 -7.70 4.55
C PHE A 130 -12.32 -8.31 5.83
N TRP A 131 -11.96 -7.74 6.98
CA TRP A 131 -12.49 -8.18 8.28
C TRP A 131 -12.66 -7.01 9.22
N THR A 132 -13.58 -7.17 10.15
CA THR A 132 -13.82 -6.23 11.23
C THR A 132 -13.61 -6.98 12.54
N SER A 133 -12.82 -6.43 13.43
CA SER A 133 -12.62 -6.92 14.79
C SER A 133 -13.26 -5.97 15.79
N VAL A 134 -13.88 -6.55 16.81
CA VAL A 134 -14.42 -5.82 17.96
C VAL A 134 -13.64 -6.27 19.17
N SER A 135 -13.04 -5.36 19.91
CA SER A 135 -12.40 -5.61 21.19
C SER A 135 -13.18 -4.92 22.31
N ASP A 136 -13.39 -5.65 23.39
CA ASP A 136 -14.04 -5.16 24.60
C ASP A 136 -12.99 -5.01 25.71
N ASP A 137 -12.70 -3.78 26.10
CA ASP A 137 -11.74 -3.44 27.16
C ASP A 137 -12.44 -3.20 28.52
N TYR A 138 -13.62 -3.76 28.74
CA TYR A 138 -14.47 -3.46 29.90
C TYR A 138 -13.93 -3.93 31.26
N CYS A 139 -12.91 -4.77 31.30
CA CYS A 139 -12.25 -5.16 32.55
C CYS A 139 -10.74 -5.12 32.36
N GLY A 140 -10.02 -4.38 33.20
CA GLY A 140 -8.55 -4.41 33.31
C GLY A 140 -7.96 -5.78 33.69
N CYS A 141 -8.62 -6.86 33.35
CA CYS A 141 -8.19 -8.25 33.36
C CYS A 141 -7.89 -8.67 31.94
N TYR A 142 -6.72 -9.19 31.72
CA TYR A 142 -5.97 -9.59 30.51
C TYR A 142 -6.68 -10.47 29.47
N ASP A 143 -7.99 -10.40 29.29
CA ASP A 143 -8.73 -11.18 28.29
C ASP A 143 -9.50 -10.23 27.37
N SER A 144 -8.78 -9.60 26.43
CA SER A 144 -9.40 -8.91 25.31
C SER A 144 -9.99 -9.97 24.36
N ASN A 145 -11.28 -10.24 24.50
CA ASN A 145 -12.01 -11.10 23.57
C ASN A 145 -12.11 -10.37 22.22
N VAL A 146 -11.23 -10.69 21.29
CA VAL A 146 -11.29 -10.21 19.91
C VAL A 146 -12.28 -11.07 19.13
N PHE A 147 -13.47 -10.56 18.86
CA PHE A 147 -14.44 -11.22 18.01
C PHE A 147 -14.21 -10.81 16.54
N PHE A 148 -13.89 -11.78 15.70
CA PHE A 148 -13.84 -11.56 14.24
C PHE A 148 -15.25 -11.58 13.66
N LEU A 149 -15.77 -10.41 13.33
CA LEU A 149 -17.00 -10.25 12.59
C LEU A 149 -16.72 -10.26 11.09
N ASN A 150 -17.04 -11.37 10.42
CA ASN A 150 -17.22 -11.44 8.98
C ASN A 150 -15.98 -11.18 8.10
N GLY A 151 -15.14 -12.20 7.89
CA GLY A 151 -14.12 -12.18 6.83
C GLY A 151 -14.77 -12.33 5.43
N ARG A 152 -14.48 -11.42 4.49
CA ARG A 152 -14.90 -11.52 3.09
C ARG A 152 -13.70 -11.45 2.18
N PHE A 153 -13.57 -12.47 1.34
CA PHE A 153 -12.57 -12.54 0.30
C PHE A 153 -13.07 -11.90 -0.98
N THR A 154 -12.20 -11.15 -1.67
CA THR A 154 -12.48 -10.51 -2.96
C THR A 154 -11.21 -10.43 -3.80
N THR A 155 -11.36 -10.31 -5.10
CA THR A 155 -10.25 -10.07 -6.02
C THR A 155 -9.75 -8.63 -5.89
N VAL A 156 -8.43 -8.45 -5.97
CA VAL A 156 -7.79 -7.14 -6.01
C VAL A 156 -6.96 -7.00 -7.28
N THR A 157 -7.05 -5.83 -7.91
CA THR A 157 -6.16 -5.39 -8.99
C THR A 157 -5.47 -4.10 -8.58
N GLN A 158 -4.18 -4.00 -8.86
CA GLN A 158 -3.37 -2.82 -8.52
C GLN A 158 -2.55 -2.40 -9.73
N VAL A 159 -2.50 -1.09 -9.97
CA VAL A 159 -1.59 -0.48 -10.94
C VAL A 159 -0.89 0.67 -10.24
N GLY A 160 0.43 0.70 -10.32
CA GLY A 160 1.20 1.71 -9.60
C GLY A 160 2.48 2.11 -10.31
N THR A 161 3.03 3.23 -9.85
CA THR A 161 4.31 3.76 -10.28
C THR A 161 5.04 4.39 -9.10
N GLY A 162 6.36 4.50 -9.22
CA GLY A 162 7.17 5.12 -8.19
C GLY A 162 8.60 5.35 -8.61
N LEU A 163 9.39 5.79 -7.64
CA LEU A 163 10.80 6.11 -7.76
C LEU A 163 11.59 5.37 -6.70
N LEU A 164 12.63 4.64 -7.10
CA LEU A 164 13.65 4.08 -6.22
C LEU A 164 14.85 5.02 -6.24
N ILE A 165 15.16 5.62 -5.09
CA ILE A 165 16.28 6.55 -4.92
C ILE A 165 17.36 5.82 -4.12
N ASN A 166 18.49 5.49 -4.77
CA ASN A 166 19.59 4.78 -4.11
C ASN A 166 20.26 5.66 -3.05
N VAL A 167 20.17 5.23 -1.79
CA VAL A 167 20.79 5.92 -0.63
C VAL A 167 22.13 5.31 -0.26
N SER A 168 22.34 4.02 -0.55
CA SER A 168 23.59 3.31 -0.25
C SER A 168 24.00 2.45 -1.45
N ARG A 169 25.31 2.53 -1.78
CA ARG A 169 25.96 1.74 -2.85
C ARG A 169 26.81 0.58 -2.32
N ARG A 170 26.59 0.17 -1.06
CA ARG A 170 27.31 -0.95 -0.45
C ARG A 170 26.93 -2.28 -1.09
N ARG A 171 27.45 -3.41 -0.56
CA ARG A 171 27.17 -4.78 -1.06
C ARG A 171 25.67 -5.06 -1.17
N THR A 172 24.87 -4.54 -0.25
CA THR A 172 23.40 -4.55 -0.33
C THR A 172 22.94 -3.13 -0.62
N PRO A 173 22.50 -2.82 -1.85
CA PRO A 173 21.99 -1.49 -2.17
C PRO A 173 20.68 -1.24 -1.42
N VAL A 174 20.61 -0.09 -0.77
CA VAL A 174 19.41 0.40 -0.09
C VAL A 174 18.87 1.56 -0.87
N SER A 175 17.57 1.53 -1.16
CA SER A 175 16.86 2.60 -1.86
C SER A 175 15.68 3.10 -1.04
N LEU A 176 15.44 4.40 -1.08
CA LEU A 176 14.18 4.99 -0.67
C LEU A 176 13.16 4.69 -1.77
N ASP A 177 11.98 4.21 -1.38
CA ASP A 177 10.85 3.95 -2.28
C ASP A 177 9.76 4.99 -2.06
N LEU A 178 9.42 5.72 -3.12
CA LEU A 178 8.31 6.68 -3.16
C LEU A 178 7.37 6.28 -4.28
N GLY A 179 6.09 6.08 -3.99
CA GLY A 179 5.19 5.64 -5.04
C GLY A 179 3.72 5.98 -4.79
N VAL A 180 2.95 5.75 -5.84
CA VAL A 180 1.50 5.87 -5.84
C VAL A 180 0.91 4.68 -6.61
N ARG A 181 -0.21 4.14 -6.11
CA ARG A 181 -0.94 3.07 -6.79
C ARG A 181 -2.45 3.28 -6.70
N ASP A 182 -3.17 2.89 -7.73
CA ASP A 182 -4.61 2.70 -7.72
C ASP A 182 -4.91 1.24 -7.39
N VAL A 183 -5.69 1.02 -6.35
CA VAL A 183 -6.13 -0.31 -5.88
C VAL A 183 -7.62 -0.43 -6.11
N ARG A 184 -8.04 -1.52 -6.74
CA ARG A 184 -9.44 -1.80 -7.06
C ARG A 184 -9.77 -3.21 -6.58
N HIS A 185 -10.80 -3.29 -5.74
CA HIS A 185 -11.42 -4.54 -5.37
C HIS A 185 -12.75 -4.69 -6.09
N GLU A 186 -13.15 -5.91 -6.37
CA GLU A 186 -14.50 -6.21 -6.81
C GLU A 186 -15.51 -5.85 -5.72
N ARG A 187 -16.80 -6.05 -6.00
CA ARG A 187 -17.84 -5.80 -5.00
C ARG A 187 -17.59 -6.66 -3.77
N VAL A 188 -17.53 -6.01 -2.62
CA VAL A 188 -17.35 -6.66 -1.33
C VAL A 188 -18.38 -6.10 -0.36
N ARG A 189 -18.91 -7.00 0.47
CA ARG A 189 -19.78 -6.63 1.58
C ARG A 189 -18.94 -6.40 2.82
N TYR A 190 -18.99 -5.18 3.36
CA TYR A 190 -18.24 -4.79 4.55
C TYR A 190 -19.14 -3.96 5.49
N VAL A 191 -18.65 -3.75 6.71
CA VAL A 191 -19.31 -2.88 7.69
C VAL A 191 -18.72 -1.48 7.52
N PRO A 192 -19.55 -0.46 7.18
CA PRO A 192 -19.08 0.91 7.06
C PRO A 192 -18.75 1.50 8.44
N ALA A 193 -18.01 2.63 8.45
CA ALA A 193 -17.77 3.40 9.66
C ALA A 193 -19.10 3.76 10.35
N GLY A 194 -19.20 3.47 11.65
CA GLY A 194 -20.44 3.65 12.40
C GLY A 194 -21.57 2.67 12.09
N GLY A 195 -21.31 1.63 11.28
CA GLY A 195 -22.30 0.62 10.90
C GLY A 195 -22.68 -0.40 11.98
N ILE A 196 -22.11 -0.29 13.18
CA ILE A 196 -22.50 -1.08 14.35
C ILE A 196 -23.23 -0.16 15.31
N THR A 197 -24.48 -0.48 15.66
CA THR A 197 -25.30 0.27 16.62
C THR A 197 -25.69 -0.67 17.75
N GLU A 198 -25.44 -0.24 18.97
CA GLU A 198 -25.93 -0.92 20.16
C GLU A 198 -27.39 -0.50 20.41
N ASN A 199 -28.24 -1.46 20.59
CA ASN A 199 -29.67 -1.27 20.91
C ASN A 199 -29.83 -1.14 22.42
N SER A 200 -30.97 -0.59 22.87
CA SER A 200 -31.31 -0.41 24.29
C SER A 200 -31.46 -1.72 25.07
N ASP A 201 -31.56 -2.85 24.38
CA ASP A 201 -31.64 -4.21 24.96
C ASP A 201 -30.24 -4.90 25.07
N GLY A 202 -29.15 -4.19 24.76
CA GLY A 202 -27.78 -4.73 24.75
C GLY A 202 -27.44 -5.55 23.50
N SER A 203 -28.34 -5.66 22.51
CA SER A 203 -28.06 -6.29 21.23
C SER A 203 -27.36 -5.34 20.25
N PHE A 204 -26.64 -5.88 19.25
CA PHE A 204 -25.97 -5.09 18.23
C PHE A 204 -26.65 -5.24 16.87
N THR A 205 -26.99 -4.09 16.24
CA THR A 205 -27.39 -4.04 14.85
C THR A 205 -26.18 -3.76 13.99
N VAL A 206 -25.87 -4.66 13.04
CA VAL A 206 -24.75 -4.53 12.11
C VAL A 206 -25.28 -4.16 10.72
N GLN A 207 -25.06 -2.92 10.31
CA GLN A 207 -25.34 -2.47 8.96
C GLN A 207 -24.22 -2.91 8.00
N ARG A 208 -24.59 -3.52 6.88
CA ARG A 208 -23.63 -3.99 5.86
C ARG A 208 -23.91 -3.28 4.54
N VAL A 209 -22.84 -2.85 3.89
CA VAL A 209 -22.90 -2.20 2.56
C VAL A 209 -22.10 -3.06 1.59
N GLU A 210 -22.61 -3.20 0.36
CA GLU A 210 -21.95 -3.91 -0.71
C GLU A 210 -21.62 -2.94 -1.85
N THR A 211 -20.32 -2.67 -2.08
CA THR A 211 -19.86 -1.71 -3.09
C THR A 211 -18.48 -2.11 -3.61
N PRO A 212 -18.11 -1.70 -4.84
CA PRO A 212 -16.76 -1.82 -5.31
C PRO A 212 -15.84 -0.90 -4.49
N VAL A 213 -14.75 -1.45 -3.97
CA VAL A 213 -13.78 -0.67 -3.17
C VAL A 213 -12.67 -0.19 -4.08
N ARG A 214 -12.49 1.13 -4.12
CA ARG A 214 -11.43 1.81 -4.88
C ARG A 214 -10.65 2.73 -3.97
N MET A 215 -9.31 2.66 -4.06
CA MET A 215 -8.41 3.48 -3.24
C MET A 215 -7.23 3.97 -4.07
N ARG A 216 -6.77 5.18 -3.79
CA ARG A 216 -5.47 5.68 -4.21
C ARG A 216 -4.53 5.62 -3.03
N VAL A 217 -3.45 4.88 -3.19
CA VAL A 217 -2.49 4.59 -2.12
C VAL A 217 -1.20 5.31 -2.42
N PHE A 218 -0.75 6.13 -1.47
CA PHE A 218 0.56 6.77 -1.47
C PHE A 218 1.49 5.96 -0.57
N GLN A 219 2.72 5.74 -1.00
CA GLN A 219 3.68 4.93 -0.28
C GLN A 219 5.03 5.62 -0.12
N ILE A 220 5.63 5.39 1.03
CA ILE A 220 7.02 5.77 1.33
C ILE A 220 7.68 4.65 2.13
N GLY A 221 8.89 4.26 1.77
CA GLY A 221 9.58 3.18 2.47
C GLY A 221 10.98 2.91 1.97
N VAL A 222 11.46 1.72 2.25
CA VAL A 222 12.80 1.28 1.90
C VAL A 222 12.78 -0.01 1.11
N SER A 223 13.72 -0.13 0.17
CA SER A 223 13.93 -1.33 -0.63
C SER A 223 15.38 -1.76 -0.55
N PHE A 224 15.60 -3.06 -0.38
CA PHE A 224 16.90 -3.71 -0.27
C PHE A 224 17.13 -4.60 -1.49
N GLY A 225 18.25 -4.42 -2.18
CA GLY A 225 18.67 -5.34 -3.24
C GLY A 225 19.14 -6.68 -2.67
N ILE A 226 18.70 -7.78 -3.31
CA ILE A 226 19.10 -9.14 -2.96
C ILE A 226 19.93 -9.68 -4.13
N ARG A 227 21.07 -10.30 -3.81
CA ARG A 227 21.94 -10.95 -4.79
C ARG A 227 21.78 -12.46 -4.76
#